data_089af2d8e6d4b07c813536c639abf9aa
#
_entry.id   089af2d8e6d4b07c813536c639abf9aa
#
_cell.length_a   1.000
_cell.length_b   1.000
_cell.length_c   1.000
_cell.angle_alpha   90.00
_cell.angle_beta   90.00
_cell.angle_gamma   90.00
#
_symmetry.space_group_name_H-M   'P 1'
#
loop_
_entity.id
_entity.type
_entity.pdbx_description
1 polymer ?
#
loop_
_entity_poly.entity_id
_entity_poly.type
_entity_poly.pdbx_seq_one_letter_code
_entity_poly.pdbx_strand_id
1 'polypeptide(L)'
;GHFVPIPNTPTIDIVPGRPDVWRAVLSSLRRPGESFHFGLKAEDSWGNPTEHAEGCFTFESTLPVNNLPATYNYPLGERAVLFEGLSCDQPGELRIIVKEASSNNVVAESHPMQIRDGDYGAYWGDLHGQSGESIGIGTSHSYFEFARNKAFLDLTSHQANDFQVNNKFWAYLNELAAEFLDEGRFVTFPGYEWSGNTAVGGDRNVYFRTEGRQIRRSSHALLPERHDLDTDAPNVNLLFEALKDEDCVVYAHVGGRYADIKYGHDPKLERSMEIHSAWGTFEWLLTDGFPLGHRSGVVCNSDGHKGRPGASYPGASMFGAYGGLTCFYAKELTRDGIFECLRKRHHYGT
;
A
#
# COMPACT_ATOMS: atom_id res chain seq x y z
N GLY A 1 -32.42 -5.18 7.04
CA GLY A 1 -32.21 -5.72 8.39
C GLY A 1 -31.75 -4.63 9.33
N HIS A 2 -32.15 -4.67 10.59
CA HIS A 2 -31.65 -3.76 11.60
C HIS A 2 -30.52 -4.46 12.33
N PHE A 3 -29.35 -3.82 12.42
CA PHE A 3 -28.29 -4.25 13.33
C PHE A 3 -28.69 -3.86 14.73
N VAL A 4 -28.79 -4.83 15.62
CA VAL A 4 -29.01 -4.59 17.06
C VAL A 4 -27.66 -4.79 17.74
N PRO A 5 -27.10 -3.74 18.39
CA PRO A 5 -25.89 -3.89 19.17
C PRO A 5 -26.12 -4.91 20.30
N ILE A 6 -25.22 -5.88 20.45
CA ILE A 6 -25.22 -6.80 21.56
C ILE A 6 -24.53 -6.06 22.73
N PRO A 7 -25.24 -5.72 23.81
CA PRO A 7 -24.64 -5.10 24.99
C PRO A 7 -23.65 -6.08 25.65
N ASN A 8 -22.54 -5.58 26.16
CA ASN A 8 -21.52 -6.35 26.87
C ASN A 8 -20.87 -7.48 26.05
N THR A 9 -20.53 -7.19 24.79
CA THR A 9 -19.68 -8.10 24.02
C THR A 9 -18.30 -8.25 24.67
N PRO A 10 -17.77 -9.47 24.81
CA PRO A 10 -16.41 -9.66 25.31
C PRO A 10 -15.40 -9.06 24.32
N THR A 11 -14.39 -8.40 24.85
CA THR A 11 -13.23 -7.95 24.06
C THR A 11 -12.22 -9.10 23.98
N ILE A 12 -11.70 -9.37 22.78
CA ILE A 12 -10.64 -10.34 22.54
C ILE A 12 -9.48 -9.59 21.91
N ASP A 13 -8.32 -9.63 22.54
CA ASP A 13 -7.09 -9.10 22.00
C ASP A 13 -6.38 -10.19 21.19
N ILE A 14 -6.18 -9.91 19.90
CA ILE A 14 -5.38 -10.77 19.03
C ILE A 14 -3.94 -10.21 19.04
N VAL A 15 -3.05 -10.96 19.68
CA VAL A 15 -1.64 -10.59 19.81
C VAL A 15 -0.75 -11.46 18.89
N PRO A 16 0.42 -10.97 18.44
CA PRO A 16 1.35 -11.79 17.70
C PRO A 16 1.90 -12.93 18.55
N GLY A 17 2.26 -14.02 17.88
CA GLY A 17 2.88 -15.19 18.50
C GLY A 17 4.37 -15.02 18.81
N ARG A 18 5.02 -16.12 19.19
CA ARG A 18 6.47 -16.16 19.35
C ARG A 18 7.19 -15.94 18.02
N PRO A 19 8.40 -15.36 18.02
CA PRO A 19 9.18 -15.18 16.81
C PRO A 19 9.50 -16.52 16.14
N ASP A 20 9.30 -16.58 14.83
CA ASP A 20 9.60 -17.75 13.99
C ASP A 20 10.69 -17.42 12.97
N VAL A 21 10.67 -16.23 12.39
CA VAL A 21 11.61 -15.81 11.34
C VAL A 21 12.00 -14.34 11.47
N TRP A 22 13.27 -14.05 11.20
CA TRP A 22 13.73 -12.68 11.00
C TRP A 22 13.62 -12.27 9.53
N ARG A 23 13.17 -11.04 9.30
CA ARG A 23 13.05 -10.45 7.97
C ARG A 23 13.95 -9.22 7.86
N ALA A 24 14.79 -9.23 6.84
CA ALA A 24 15.63 -8.12 6.42
C ALA A 24 15.06 -7.57 5.10
N VAL A 25 14.63 -6.31 5.09
CA VAL A 25 13.96 -5.69 3.94
C VAL A 25 14.78 -4.52 3.44
N LEU A 26 15.06 -4.51 2.15
CA LEU A 26 15.83 -3.49 1.46
C LEU A 26 15.07 -3.01 0.23
N SER A 27 15.31 -1.78 -0.21
CA SER A 27 14.86 -1.31 -1.52
C SER A 27 15.44 -2.17 -2.64
N SER A 28 14.87 -2.13 -3.85
CA SER A 28 15.35 -2.97 -4.97
C SER A 28 16.28 -2.26 -5.95
N LEU A 29 16.19 -0.93 -6.06
CA LEU A 29 17.03 -0.12 -6.96
C LEU A 29 17.23 1.27 -6.39
N ARG A 30 18.50 1.71 -6.29
CA ARG A 30 18.90 3.09 -5.98
C ARG A 30 20.09 3.51 -6.85
N ARG A 31 20.28 4.81 -6.96
CA ARG A 31 21.47 5.39 -7.61
C ARG A 31 22.63 5.43 -6.61
N PRO A 32 23.88 5.47 -7.08
CA PRO A 32 25.02 5.72 -6.20
C PRO A 32 24.81 6.99 -5.37
N GLY A 33 25.03 6.91 -4.05
CA GLY A 33 24.85 7.99 -3.09
C GLY A 33 23.41 8.33 -2.74
N GLU A 34 22.41 7.76 -3.41
CA GLU A 34 21.00 7.95 -3.05
C GLU A 34 20.67 7.32 -1.70
N SER A 35 19.91 8.06 -0.89
CA SER A 35 19.47 7.57 0.43
C SER A 35 18.48 6.41 0.29
N PHE A 36 18.61 5.45 1.19
CA PHE A 36 17.66 4.35 1.34
C PHE A 36 17.51 3.96 2.82
N HIS A 37 16.54 3.12 3.09
CA HIS A 37 16.32 2.53 4.40
C HIS A 37 16.48 1.02 4.37
N PHE A 38 16.80 0.46 5.53
CA PHE A 38 16.86 -0.97 5.78
C PHE A 38 15.97 -1.32 6.97
N GLY A 39 15.04 -2.24 6.77
CA GLY A 39 14.12 -2.72 7.79
C GLY A 39 14.51 -4.07 8.33
N LEU A 40 14.44 -4.23 9.67
CA LEU A 40 14.61 -5.51 10.35
C LEU A 40 13.44 -5.76 11.29
N LYS A 41 12.83 -6.93 11.20
CA LYS A 41 11.75 -7.37 12.09
C LYS A 41 11.76 -8.86 12.31
N ALA A 42 11.22 -9.29 13.47
CA ALA A 42 10.86 -10.68 13.68
C ALA A 42 9.38 -10.88 13.41
N GLU A 43 9.02 -11.97 12.75
CA GLU A 43 7.63 -12.36 12.49
C GLU A 43 7.32 -13.69 13.16
N ASP A 44 6.07 -13.86 13.59
CA ASP A 44 5.55 -15.15 14.02
C ASP A 44 5.26 -16.06 12.81
N SER A 45 4.81 -17.27 13.04
CA SER A 45 4.46 -18.25 11.99
C SER A 45 3.32 -17.80 11.05
N TRP A 46 2.62 -16.73 11.42
CA TRP A 46 1.54 -16.11 10.63
C TRP A 46 1.96 -14.81 9.97
N GLY A 47 3.25 -14.44 10.13
CA GLY A 47 3.83 -13.22 9.57
C GLY A 47 3.43 -11.95 10.29
N ASN A 48 3.01 -12.04 11.54
CA ASN A 48 2.79 -10.84 12.34
C ASN A 48 4.12 -10.36 12.90
N PRO A 49 4.50 -9.08 12.72
CA PRO A 49 5.63 -8.52 13.45
C PRO A 49 5.40 -8.66 14.95
N THR A 50 6.36 -9.28 15.65
CA THR A 50 6.18 -9.67 17.07
C THR A 50 7.10 -8.90 18.00
N GLU A 51 6.55 -8.48 19.15
CA GLU A 51 7.28 -7.86 20.26
C GLU A 51 8.01 -8.87 21.17
N HIS A 52 7.89 -10.16 20.89
CA HIS A 52 8.49 -11.22 21.72
C HIS A 52 9.90 -11.60 21.28
N ALA A 53 10.49 -10.85 20.34
CA ALA A 53 11.86 -11.04 19.88
C ALA A 53 12.82 -10.07 20.58
N GLU A 54 14.01 -10.52 20.88
CA GLU A 54 15.14 -9.72 21.34
C GLU A 54 16.46 -10.33 20.85
N GLY A 55 17.52 -9.55 20.79
CA GLY A 55 18.84 -10.05 20.40
C GLY A 55 19.85 -8.95 20.11
N CYS A 56 21.12 -9.34 20.11
CA CYS A 56 22.19 -8.48 19.64
C CYS A 56 22.65 -8.97 18.26
N PHE A 57 22.63 -8.08 17.29
CA PHE A 57 22.95 -8.38 15.88
C PHE A 57 24.13 -7.58 15.38
N THR A 58 24.89 -8.17 14.47
CA THR A 58 25.90 -7.52 13.65
C THR A 58 25.41 -7.49 12.21
N PHE A 59 25.84 -6.46 11.46
CA PHE A 59 25.47 -6.29 10.06
C PHE A 59 26.70 -6.37 9.18
N GLU A 60 26.62 -7.18 8.14
CA GLU A 60 27.57 -7.21 7.02
C GLU A 60 26.85 -6.80 5.74
N SER A 61 27.59 -6.28 4.77
CA SER A 61 27.04 -5.93 3.47
C SER A 61 27.99 -6.33 2.34
N THR A 62 27.41 -6.67 1.17
CA THR A 62 28.21 -7.07 -0.01
C THR A 62 28.93 -5.89 -0.68
N LEU A 63 28.43 -4.66 -0.47
CA LEU A 63 29.07 -3.40 -0.88
C LEU A 63 29.17 -2.49 0.34
N PRO A 64 30.11 -1.53 0.39
CA PRO A 64 30.20 -0.56 1.46
C PRO A 64 28.91 0.27 1.60
N VAL A 65 28.34 0.29 2.80
CA VAL A 65 27.13 1.07 3.11
C VAL A 65 27.48 2.13 4.15
N ASN A 66 27.26 3.38 3.79
CA ASN A 66 27.42 4.51 4.70
C ASN A 66 26.31 4.48 5.76
N ASN A 67 26.67 4.81 7.00
CA ASN A 67 25.77 4.87 8.17
C ASN A 67 25.13 3.56 8.60
N LEU A 68 25.50 2.41 8.03
CA LEU A 68 25.05 1.11 8.55
C LEU A 68 25.71 0.87 9.91
N PRO A 69 24.95 0.66 11.02
CA PRO A 69 25.54 0.40 12.30
C PRO A 69 26.29 -0.94 12.29
N ALA A 70 27.42 -1.03 12.98
CA ALA A 70 28.16 -2.30 13.09
C ALA A 70 27.38 -3.34 13.92
N THR A 71 26.65 -2.87 14.93
CA THR A 71 25.86 -3.70 15.84
C THR A 71 24.55 -3.01 16.19
N TYR A 72 23.53 -3.80 16.53
CA TYR A 72 22.26 -3.32 17.05
C TYR A 72 21.71 -4.27 18.12
N ASN A 73 21.30 -3.71 19.24
CA ASN A 73 20.58 -4.44 20.28
C ASN A 73 19.08 -4.26 20.03
N TYR A 74 18.44 -5.29 19.50
CA TYR A 74 17.00 -5.32 19.28
C TYR A 74 16.31 -5.60 20.61
N PRO A 75 15.57 -4.63 21.16
CA PRO A 75 15.00 -4.78 22.49
C PRO A 75 13.70 -5.60 22.47
N LEU A 76 13.44 -6.32 23.55
CA LEU A 76 12.13 -6.92 23.79
C LEU A 76 11.04 -5.83 23.79
N GLY A 77 9.91 -6.08 23.15
CA GLY A 77 8.84 -5.11 22.99
C GLY A 77 8.85 -4.36 21.66
N GLU A 78 9.97 -4.39 20.92
CA GLU A 78 10.05 -3.82 19.56
C GLU A 78 9.47 -4.80 18.54
N ARG A 79 8.66 -4.30 17.61
CA ARG A 79 8.06 -5.13 16.55
C ARG A 79 8.77 -5.00 15.21
N ALA A 80 9.48 -3.92 15.00
CA ALA A 80 10.23 -3.65 13.78
C ALA A 80 11.17 -2.48 14.02
N VAL A 81 12.35 -2.49 13.42
CA VAL A 81 13.29 -1.38 13.42
C VAL A 81 13.60 -0.96 11.99
N LEU A 82 13.75 0.33 11.79
CA LEU A 82 14.11 0.93 10.52
C LEU A 82 15.39 1.74 10.67
N PHE A 83 16.40 1.40 9.88
CA PHE A 83 17.64 2.14 9.76
C PHE A 83 17.52 3.07 8.57
N GLU A 84 17.52 4.37 8.80
CA GLU A 84 17.32 5.41 7.79
C GLU A 84 18.63 6.14 7.46
N GLY A 85 18.65 6.87 6.35
CA GLY A 85 19.81 7.64 5.93
C GLY A 85 21.02 6.81 5.52
N LEU A 86 20.80 5.55 5.15
CA LEU A 86 21.83 4.70 4.56
C LEU A 86 22.09 5.13 3.11
N SER A 87 23.32 4.96 2.63
CA SER A 87 23.65 5.13 1.21
C SER A 87 24.79 4.22 0.79
N CYS A 88 24.89 3.96 -0.52
CA CYS A 88 25.98 3.19 -1.12
C CYS A 88 26.46 3.91 -2.37
N ASP A 89 27.76 4.26 -2.41
CA ASP A 89 28.34 4.98 -3.53
C ASP A 89 28.86 4.05 -4.64
N GLN A 90 29.04 2.78 -4.33
CA GLN A 90 29.61 1.80 -5.25
C GLN A 90 28.52 1.11 -6.06
N PRO A 91 28.53 1.18 -7.41
CA PRO A 91 27.66 0.40 -8.26
C PRO A 91 27.84 -1.11 -8.06
N GLY A 92 26.72 -1.85 -8.13
CA GLY A 92 26.72 -3.31 -7.98
C GLY A 92 25.47 -3.84 -7.28
N GLU A 93 25.51 -5.10 -6.90
CA GLU A 93 24.46 -5.75 -6.11
C GLU A 93 24.75 -5.66 -4.62
N LEU A 94 23.92 -4.94 -3.90
CA LEU A 94 23.97 -4.78 -2.45
C LEU A 94 23.01 -5.76 -1.78
N ARG A 95 23.52 -6.47 -0.76
CA ARG A 95 22.74 -7.22 0.23
C ARG A 95 23.22 -6.86 1.62
N ILE A 96 22.33 -6.88 2.59
CA ILE A 96 22.63 -6.75 4.00
C ILE A 96 22.38 -8.10 4.67
N ILE A 97 23.38 -8.60 5.38
CA ILE A 97 23.37 -9.88 6.09
C ILE A 97 23.32 -9.58 7.58
N VAL A 98 22.33 -10.14 8.25
CA VAL A 98 22.12 -9.98 9.70
C VAL A 98 22.58 -11.23 10.41
N LYS A 99 23.49 -11.08 11.35
CA LYS A 99 24.03 -12.18 12.14
C LYS A 99 23.78 -11.98 13.62
N GLU A 100 23.50 -13.05 14.32
CA GLU A 100 23.48 -13.02 15.78
C GLU A 100 24.89 -12.82 16.32
N ALA A 101 25.09 -11.79 17.14
CA ALA A 101 26.42 -11.41 17.60
C ALA A 101 27.13 -12.48 18.47
N SER A 102 26.36 -13.30 19.21
CA SER A 102 26.87 -14.33 20.09
C SER A 102 27.38 -15.57 19.37
N SER A 103 26.72 -15.99 18.30
CA SER A 103 26.97 -17.22 17.56
C SER A 103 27.58 -17.01 16.19
N ASN A 104 27.53 -15.78 15.67
CA ASN A 104 27.86 -15.40 14.29
C ASN A 104 27.02 -16.14 13.24
N ASN A 105 25.87 -16.70 13.62
CA ASN A 105 24.94 -17.34 12.70
C ASN A 105 24.15 -16.29 11.92
N VAL A 106 23.96 -16.52 10.63
CA VAL A 106 23.08 -15.70 9.80
C VAL A 106 21.64 -15.96 10.22
N VAL A 107 20.91 -14.92 10.61
CA VAL A 107 19.49 -14.97 11.00
C VAL A 107 18.56 -14.39 9.93
N ALA A 108 19.07 -13.46 9.10
CA ALA A 108 18.37 -12.93 7.96
C ALA A 108 19.34 -12.41 6.88
N GLU A 109 18.89 -12.40 5.66
CA GLU A 109 19.56 -11.75 4.52
C GLU A 109 18.52 -10.95 3.73
N SER A 110 18.86 -9.73 3.33
CA SER A 110 17.97 -8.89 2.56
C SER A 110 17.80 -9.40 1.11
N HIS A 111 16.73 -8.95 0.47
CA HIS A 111 16.67 -9.00 -0.99
C HIS A 111 17.83 -8.23 -1.62
N PRO A 112 18.27 -8.58 -2.86
CA PRO A 112 19.28 -7.81 -3.56
C PRO A 112 18.73 -6.43 -3.93
N MET A 113 19.53 -5.39 -3.69
CA MET A 113 19.32 -4.05 -4.22
C MET A 113 20.38 -3.76 -5.29
N GLN A 114 19.93 -3.33 -6.46
CA GLN A 114 20.83 -2.85 -7.51
C GLN A 114 21.23 -1.39 -7.25
N ILE A 115 22.52 -1.13 -7.15
CA ILE A 115 23.07 0.24 -7.16
C ILE A 115 23.61 0.48 -8.55
N ARG A 116 23.00 1.39 -9.29
CA ARG A 116 23.44 1.71 -10.64
C ARG A 116 23.10 3.15 -11.06
N ASP A 117 23.89 3.69 -11.97
CA ASP A 117 23.59 4.96 -12.61
C ASP A 117 22.28 4.86 -13.40
N GLY A 118 21.57 5.97 -13.48
CA GLY A 118 20.30 6.09 -14.17
C GLY A 118 19.45 7.24 -13.65
N ASP A 119 18.30 7.45 -14.28
CA ASP A 119 17.40 8.56 -13.93
C ASP A 119 16.37 8.15 -12.86
N TYR A 120 16.21 6.86 -12.57
CA TYR A 120 15.09 6.34 -11.78
C TYR A 120 15.56 5.42 -10.65
N GLY A 121 14.91 5.58 -9.49
CA GLY A 121 14.86 4.58 -8.43
C GLY A 121 13.60 3.71 -8.56
N ALA A 122 13.57 2.60 -7.82
CA ALA A 122 12.38 1.74 -7.71
C ALA A 122 11.79 1.90 -6.31
N TYR A 123 10.52 2.33 -6.25
CA TYR A 123 9.79 2.58 -5.02
C TYR A 123 8.56 1.67 -4.95
N TRP A 124 8.38 1.02 -3.81
CA TRP A 124 7.37 -0.01 -3.63
C TRP A 124 6.21 0.47 -2.76
N GLY A 125 5.00 0.18 -3.22
CA GLY A 125 3.79 0.54 -2.49
C GLY A 125 2.68 -0.48 -2.60
N ASP A 126 1.81 -0.40 -1.60
CA ASP A 126 0.49 -1.00 -1.59
C ASP A 126 -0.52 0.13 -1.49
N LEU A 127 -1.19 0.42 -2.60
CA LEU A 127 -2.10 1.55 -2.72
C LEU A 127 -3.56 1.18 -2.47
N HIS A 128 -3.84 -0.07 -2.11
CA HIS A 128 -5.21 -0.55 -1.95
C HIS A 128 -5.34 -1.41 -0.70
N GLY A 129 -5.95 -0.86 0.32
CA GLY A 129 -6.27 -1.56 1.56
C GLY A 129 -7.20 -0.74 2.44
N GLN A 130 -7.75 -1.38 3.46
CA GLN A 130 -8.77 -0.84 4.34
C GLN A 130 -8.46 -1.06 5.82
N SER A 131 -9.19 -0.35 6.69
CA SER A 131 -9.11 -0.43 8.16
C SER A 131 -10.47 -0.75 8.78
N GLY A 132 -10.54 -0.83 10.10
CA GLY A 132 -11.76 -1.09 10.84
C GLY A 132 -12.81 0.01 10.78
N GLU A 133 -12.42 1.24 10.40
CA GLU A 133 -13.37 2.33 10.19
C GLU A 133 -14.16 2.22 8.87
N SER A 134 -13.75 1.29 7.99
CA SER A 134 -14.51 0.90 6.80
C SER A 134 -14.87 -0.59 6.87
N ILE A 135 -14.29 -1.44 6.03
CA ILE A 135 -14.42 -2.90 6.10
C ILE A 135 -13.05 -3.50 6.41
N GLY A 136 -12.71 -3.63 7.67
CA GLY A 136 -11.40 -4.18 8.02
C GLY A 136 -11.16 -4.27 9.51
N ILE A 137 -9.90 -4.23 9.90
CA ILE A 137 -9.43 -4.33 11.29
C ILE A 137 -8.43 -3.21 11.56
N GLY A 138 -8.36 -2.76 12.82
CA GLY A 138 -7.47 -1.69 13.25
C GLY A 138 -7.99 -0.30 12.88
N THR A 139 -7.20 0.72 13.15
CA THR A 139 -7.53 2.11 12.82
C THR A 139 -6.85 2.53 11.52
N SER A 140 -7.39 3.55 10.84
CA SER A 140 -6.75 4.14 9.68
C SER A 140 -5.36 4.69 10.01
N HIS A 141 -5.17 5.27 11.20
CA HIS A 141 -3.84 5.69 11.65
C HIS A 141 -2.86 4.50 11.73
N SER A 142 -3.27 3.39 12.36
CA SER A 142 -2.42 2.19 12.47
C SER A 142 -2.14 1.54 11.11
N TYR A 143 -3.01 1.73 10.12
CA TYR A 143 -2.79 1.32 8.74
C TYR A 143 -1.58 2.04 8.12
N PHE A 144 -1.54 3.37 8.18
CA PHE A 144 -0.41 4.16 7.67
C PHE A 144 0.88 3.87 8.45
N GLU A 145 0.77 3.77 9.79
CA GLU A 145 1.91 3.40 10.64
C GLU A 145 2.49 2.03 10.27
N PHE A 146 1.62 1.04 10.02
CA PHE A 146 2.05 -0.30 9.62
C PHE A 146 2.78 -0.27 8.27
N ALA A 147 2.24 0.42 7.27
CA ALA A 147 2.86 0.58 5.96
C ALA A 147 4.29 1.09 6.06
N ARG A 148 4.47 2.20 6.80
CA ARG A 148 5.75 2.89 6.91
C ARG A 148 6.75 2.15 7.80
N ASN A 149 6.32 1.71 9.00
CA ASN A 149 7.22 1.30 10.06
C ASN A 149 7.33 -0.23 10.23
N LYS A 150 6.43 -1.03 9.65
CA LYS A 150 6.40 -2.50 9.83
C LYS A 150 6.46 -3.26 8.51
N ALA A 151 5.81 -2.75 7.45
CA ALA A 151 5.94 -3.28 6.10
C ALA A 151 7.13 -2.67 5.34
N PHE A 152 7.64 -1.51 5.80
CA PHE A 152 8.75 -0.77 5.21
C PHE A 152 8.51 -0.34 3.77
N LEU A 153 7.27 0.00 3.45
CA LEU A 153 6.89 0.51 2.15
C LEU A 153 7.45 1.92 1.92
N ASP A 154 7.64 2.26 0.65
CA ASP A 154 7.95 3.63 0.22
C ASP A 154 6.68 4.48 0.08
N LEU A 155 5.52 3.86 -0.18
CA LEU A 155 4.26 4.59 -0.35
C LEU A 155 3.03 3.74 -0.07
N THR A 156 1.90 4.42 0.28
CA THR A 156 0.59 3.80 0.46
C THR A 156 -0.57 4.79 0.23
N SER A 157 -1.78 4.26 0.16
CA SER A 157 -3.03 4.99 0.23
C SER A 157 -4.08 4.11 0.91
N HIS A 158 -4.99 4.71 1.65
CA HIS A 158 -6.14 4.01 2.23
C HIS A 158 -7.33 4.12 1.28
N GLN A 159 -8.00 3.01 0.97
CA GLN A 159 -9.07 2.93 -0.02
C GLN A 159 -10.37 2.41 0.61
N ALA A 160 -10.95 3.21 1.50
CA ALA A 160 -12.25 2.89 2.09
C ALA A 160 -13.36 2.94 1.05
N ASN A 161 -14.33 2.01 1.16
CA ASN A 161 -15.51 2.00 0.29
C ASN A 161 -16.33 3.28 0.47
N ASP A 162 -16.57 4.02 -0.60
CA ASP A 162 -17.20 5.33 -0.63
C ASP A 162 -18.54 5.39 0.12
N PHE A 163 -19.36 4.35 0.02
CA PHE A 163 -20.68 4.26 0.65
C PHE A 163 -20.63 4.12 2.19
N GLN A 164 -19.44 3.96 2.78
CA GLN A 164 -19.20 3.95 4.24
C GLN A 164 -18.42 5.18 4.70
N VAL A 165 -17.88 5.98 3.78
CA VAL A 165 -17.08 7.15 4.07
C VAL A 165 -17.99 8.38 4.21
N ASN A 166 -18.33 8.78 5.45
CA ASN A 166 -18.98 10.05 5.70
C ASN A 166 -17.98 11.22 5.59
N ASN A 167 -18.46 12.46 5.61
CA ASN A 167 -17.60 13.62 5.40
C ASN A 167 -16.56 13.81 6.51
N LYS A 168 -16.88 13.44 7.76
CA LYS A 168 -15.94 13.48 8.86
C LYS A 168 -14.80 12.46 8.67
N PHE A 169 -15.13 11.25 8.25
CA PHE A 169 -14.12 10.21 7.98
C PHE A 169 -13.29 10.55 6.75
N TRP A 170 -13.89 11.14 5.71
CA TRP A 170 -13.15 11.63 4.55
C TRP A 170 -12.14 12.72 4.92
N ALA A 171 -12.53 13.69 5.75
CA ALA A 171 -11.61 14.70 6.27
C ALA A 171 -10.47 14.07 7.05
N TYR A 172 -10.75 13.10 7.93
CA TYR A 172 -9.74 12.39 8.72
C TYR A 172 -8.76 11.59 7.83
N LEU A 173 -9.22 10.90 6.79
CA LEU A 173 -8.33 10.23 5.84
C LEU A 173 -7.41 11.21 5.10
N ASN A 174 -7.90 12.41 4.77
CA ASN A 174 -7.07 13.47 4.18
C ASN A 174 -6.02 13.99 5.19
N GLU A 175 -6.41 14.19 6.46
CA GLU A 175 -5.48 14.57 7.54
C GLU A 175 -4.37 13.54 7.71
N LEU A 176 -4.71 12.25 7.74
CA LEU A 176 -3.73 11.17 7.84
C LEU A 176 -2.81 11.11 6.60
N ALA A 177 -3.36 11.31 5.40
CA ALA A 177 -2.55 11.36 4.19
C ALA A 177 -1.54 12.52 4.22
N ALA A 178 -1.90 13.67 4.81
CA ALA A 178 -0.99 14.79 5.01
C ALA A 178 0.01 14.53 6.15
N GLU A 179 -0.43 13.97 7.28
CA GLU A 179 0.39 13.69 8.46
C GLU A 179 1.52 12.70 8.15
N PHE A 180 1.21 11.64 7.42
CA PHE A 180 2.18 10.59 7.10
C PHE A 180 3.04 10.89 5.87
N LEU A 181 2.75 11.94 5.11
CA LEU A 181 3.57 12.36 3.97
C LEU A 181 4.93 12.85 4.46
N ASP A 182 5.97 12.16 4.01
CA ASP A 182 7.37 12.52 4.27
C ASP A 182 8.16 12.28 2.98
N GLU A 183 8.24 13.31 2.14
CA GLU A 183 8.89 13.22 0.83
C GLU A 183 10.36 12.84 0.96
N GLY A 184 10.77 11.91 0.10
CA GLY A 184 12.08 11.25 0.19
C GLY A 184 12.08 10.01 1.10
N ARG A 185 11.03 9.79 1.91
CA ARG A 185 10.95 8.67 2.85
C ARG A 185 9.67 7.85 2.69
N PHE A 186 8.52 8.50 2.68
CA PHE A 186 7.23 7.81 2.60
C PHE A 186 6.17 8.70 1.96
N VAL A 187 5.58 8.23 0.87
CA VAL A 187 4.57 9.00 0.13
C VAL A 187 3.18 8.43 0.36
N THR A 188 2.24 9.31 0.60
CA THR A 188 0.82 8.99 0.81
C THR A 188 -0.07 9.76 -0.15
N PHE A 189 -1.21 9.18 -0.50
CA PHE A 189 -2.23 9.83 -1.32
C PHE A 189 -3.57 9.81 -0.61
N PRO A 190 -4.34 10.92 -0.62
CA PRO A 190 -5.74 10.87 -0.32
C PRO A 190 -6.48 10.08 -1.41
N GLY A 191 -7.32 9.15 -1.00
CA GLY A 191 -8.04 8.28 -1.94
C GLY A 191 -9.20 7.54 -1.30
N TYR A 192 -9.99 6.91 -2.14
CA TYR A 192 -11.12 6.09 -1.74
C TYR A 192 -11.48 5.09 -2.83
N GLU A 193 -12.15 4.03 -2.47
CA GLU A 193 -12.74 3.08 -3.40
C GLU A 193 -14.17 3.51 -3.75
N TRP A 194 -14.40 3.91 -5.01
CA TRP A 194 -15.74 4.08 -5.56
C TRP A 194 -16.32 2.69 -5.84
N SER A 195 -17.35 2.34 -5.10
CA SER A 195 -17.83 0.95 -4.98
C SER A 195 -19.21 0.76 -5.63
N GLY A 196 -19.32 1.10 -6.90
CA GLY A 196 -20.52 0.85 -7.68
C GLY A 196 -20.72 -0.63 -7.97
N ASN A 197 -21.99 -1.10 -8.02
CA ASN A 197 -22.26 -2.44 -8.48
C ASN A 197 -21.72 -2.66 -9.90
N THR A 198 -21.37 -3.91 -10.25
CA THR A 198 -20.84 -4.25 -11.59
C THR A 198 -21.74 -3.74 -12.72
N ALA A 199 -23.06 -3.81 -12.57
CA ALA A 199 -24.02 -3.32 -13.57
C ALA A 199 -23.99 -1.78 -13.81
N VAL A 200 -23.33 -1.02 -12.93
CA VAL A 200 -23.14 0.43 -13.08
C VAL A 200 -21.66 0.80 -13.23
N GLY A 201 -20.80 -0.18 -13.49
CA GLY A 201 -19.38 -0.01 -13.77
C GLY A 201 -18.42 -0.81 -12.88
N GLY A 202 -18.85 -1.23 -11.69
CA GLY A 202 -17.99 -1.97 -10.75
C GLY A 202 -16.94 -1.11 -10.05
N ASP A 203 -16.14 -1.71 -9.22
CA ASP A 203 -15.21 -1.04 -8.29
C ASP A 203 -14.10 -0.26 -9.01
N ARG A 204 -13.79 0.93 -8.48
CA ARG A 204 -12.73 1.83 -8.95
C ARG A 204 -12.01 2.48 -7.77
N ASN A 205 -10.71 2.38 -7.71
CA ASN A 205 -9.90 3.16 -6.78
C ASN A 205 -9.63 4.56 -7.35
N VAL A 206 -9.85 5.60 -6.55
CA VAL A 206 -9.63 7.00 -6.90
C VAL A 206 -8.53 7.57 -6.02
N TYR A 207 -7.53 8.20 -6.63
CA TYR A 207 -6.40 8.82 -5.94
C TYR A 207 -6.28 10.28 -6.36
N PHE A 208 -6.23 11.18 -5.39
CA PHE A 208 -5.98 12.59 -5.64
C PHE A 208 -4.53 12.97 -5.37
N ARG A 209 -4.00 13.90 -6.12
CA ARG A 209 -2.66 14.45 -5.89
C ARG A 209 -2.61 15.24 -4.58
N THR A 210 -3.69 15.93 -4.22
CA THR A 210 -3.77 16.80 -3.04
C THR A 210 -5.01 16.52 -2.22
N GLU A 211 -4.95 16.87 -0.95
CA GLU A 211 -6.06 16.80 -0.01
C GLU A 211 -7.19 17.78 -0.34
N GLY A 212 -8.32 17.64 0.37
CA GLY A 212 -9.45 18.56 0.31
C GLY A 212 -10.32 18.43 -0.93
N ARG A 213 -10.15 17.36 -1.72
CA ARG A 213 -10.99 17.10 -2.89
C ARG A 213 -12.32 16.50 -2.50
N GLN A 214 -13.34 16.77 -3.31
CA GLN A 214 -14.69 16.24 -3.09
C GLN A 214 -14.74 14.74 -3.35
N ILE A 215 -15.15 13.98 -2.35
CA ILE A 215 -15.46 12.55 -2.54
C ILE A 215 -16.72 12.41 -3.41
N ARG A 216 -16.68 11.50 -4.39
CA ARG A 216 -17.80 11.16 -5.27
C ARG A 216 -18.28 9.76 -4.91
N ARG A 217 -19.44 9.64 -4.28
CA ARG A 217 -19.94 8.36 -3.81
C ARG A 217 -20.79 7.66 -4.83
N SER A 218 -20.73 6.33 -4.84
CA SER A 218 -21.67 5.51 -5.62
C SER A 218 -23.08 5.54 -5.02
N SER A 219 -23.16 5.70 -3.68
CA SER A 219 -24.43 5.74 -2.96
C SER A 219 -24.28 6.28 -1.54
N HIS A 220 -25.26 7.07 -1.10
CA HIS A 220 -25.46 7.48 0.29
C HIS A 220 -26.35 6.53 1.11
N ALA A 221 -26.74 5.39 0.58
CA ALA A 221 -27.76 4.55 1.20
C ALA A 221 -27.45 4.14 2.65
N LEU A 222 -26.19 3.98 3.00
CA LEU A 222 -25.70 3.60 4.31
C LEU A 222 -25.25 4.78 5.19
N LEU A 223 -25.20 5.98 4.66
CA LEU A 223 -24.73 7.17 5.37
C LEU A 223 -25.91 7.94 5.98
N PRO A 224 -25.73 8.52 7.19
CA PRO A 224 -26.76 9.34 7.83
C PRO A 224 -26.89 10.73 7.21
N GLU A 225 -25.77 11.29 6.69
CA GLU A 225 -25.76 12.60 6.04
C GLU A 225 -26.53 12.56 4.71
N ARG A 226 -27.23 13.67 4.40
CA ARG A 226 -28.03 13.81 3.17
C ARG A 226 -27.86 15.18 2.50
N HIS A 227 -26.96 16.00 2.99
CA HIS A 227 -26.81 17.39 2.53
C HIS A 227 -25.97 17.51 1.25
N ASP A 228 -25.26 16.45 0.85
CA ASP A 228 -24.35 16.40 -0.30
C ASP A 228 -24.69 15.27 -1.30
N LEU A 229 -25.95 14.82 -1.33
CA LEU A 229 -26.44 13.81 -2.27
C LEU A 229 -26.23 14.19 -3.76
N ASP A 230 -26.19 15.48 -4.06
CA ASP A 230 -25.94 16.03 -5.38
C ASP A 230 -24.48 15.84 -5.84
N THR A 231 -23.59 15.46 -4.93
CA THR A 231 -22.19 15.13 -5.26
C THR A 231 -21.99 13.67 -5.66
N ASP A 232 -23.00 12.81 -5.51
CA ASP A 232 -22.92 11.39 -5.83
C ASP A 232 -22.70 11.14 -7.33
N ALA A 233 -22.00 10.08 -7.61
CA ALA A 233 -21.78 9.53 -8.94
C ALA A 233 -22.30 8.09 -8.98
N PRO A 234 -23.61 7.86 -9.24
CA PRO A 234 -24.23 6.54 -9.11
C PRO A 234 -23.86 5.53 -10.21
N ASN A 235 -23.04 5.92 -11.17
CA ASN A 235 -22.43 5.03 -12.15
C ASN A 235 -21.06 5.57 -12.58
N VAL A 236 -20.23 4.69 -13.16
CA VAL A 236 -18.83 5.00 -13.48
C VAL A 236 -18.69 6.15 -14.51
N ASN A 237 -19.62 6.31 -15.43
CA ASN A 237 -19.55 7.39 -16.42
C ASN A 237 -19.78 8.77 -15.75
N LEU A 238 -20.69 8.84 -14.78
CA LEU A 238 -20.87 10.03 -13.94
C LEU A 238 -19.70 10.28 -13.01
N LEU A 239 -19.04 9.22 -12.53
CA LEU A 239 -17.78 9.34 -11.78
C LEU A 239 -16.71 10.01 -12.64
N PHE A 240 -16.47 9.52 -13.85
CA PHE A 240 -15.49 10.12 -14.77
C PHE A 240 -15.83 11.55 -15.14
N GLU A 241 -17.12 11.85 -15.39
CA GLU A 241 -17.56 13.22 -15.66
C GLU A 241 -17.30 14.15 -14.46
N ALA A 242 -17.55 13.69 -13.24
CA ALA A 242 -17.31 14.45 -12.03
C ALA A 242 -15.81 14.66 -11.71
N LEU A 243 -14.95 13.76 -12.21
CA LEU A 243 -13.50 13.79 -11.98
C LEU A 243 -12.70 14.37 -13.14
N LYS A 244 -13.30 14.70 -14.28
CA LYS A 244 -12.59 15.07 -15.52
C LYS A 244 -11.62 16.24 -15.40
N ASP A 245 -11.92 17.18 -14.50
CA ASP A 245 -11.14 18.40 -14.24
C ASP A 245 -10.34 18.31 -12.93
N GLU A 246 -10.42 17.17 -12.23
CA GLU A 246 -9.67 16.93 -11.01
C GLU A 246 -8.26 16.40 -11.32
N ASP A 247 -7.31 16.75 -10.45
CA ASP A 247 -5.97 16.20 -10.49
C ASP A 247 -5.94 14.84 -9.79
N CYS A 248 -6.46 13.83 -10.49
CA CYS A 248 -6.62 12.47 -9.97
C CYS A 248 -6.23 11.40 -10.99
N VAL A 249 -6.08 10.17 -10.50
CA VAL A 249 -5.99 8.94 -11.29
C VAL A 249 -6.96 7.91 -10.74
N VAL A 250 -7.43 7.02 -11.61
CA VAL A 250 -8.39 5.99 -11.28
C VAL A 250 -7.84 4.63 -11.71
N TYR A 251 -8.16 3.58 -10.96
CA TYR A 251 -7.87 2.18 -11.32
C TYR A 251 -9.14 1.36 -11.29
N ALA A 252 -9.36 0.59 -12.35
CA ALA A 252 -10.32 -0.51 -12.34
C ALA A 252 -9.74 -1.69 -11.56
N HIS A 253 -10.54 -2.36 -10.72
CA HIS A 253 -10.12 -3.55 -10.01
C HIS A 253 -11.24 -4.59 -9.86
N VAL A 254 -10.90 -5.73 -9.28
CA VAL A 254 -11.83 -6.79 -8.93
C VAL A 254 -11.79 -7.00 -7.42
N GLY A 255 -12.83 -6.52 -6.76
CA GLY A 255 -13.12 -6.78 -5.36
C GLY A 255 -14.46 -7.53 -5.22
N GLY A 256 -15.30 -7.08 -4.31
CA GLY A 256 -16.65 -7.60 -4.15
C GLY A 256 -17.56 -7.36 -5.36
N ARG A 257 -17.23 -6.38 -6.19
CA ARG A 257 -17.94 -5.96 -7.41
C ARG A 257 -16.90 -5.74 -8.51
N TYR A 258 -16.75 -6.71 -9.41
CA TYR A 258 -15.74 -6.58 -10.45
C TYR A 258 -16.03 -5.41 -11.41
N ALA A 259 -14.98 -4.72 -11.82
CA ALA A 259 -15.06 -3.61 -12.76
C ALA A 259 -15.58 -4.07 -14.13
N ASP A 260 -16.63 -3.43 -14.63
CA ASP A 260 -17.07 -3.58 -16.02
C ASP A 260 -16.36 -2.52 -16.88
N ILE A 261 -15.23 -2.90 -17.47
CA ILE A 261 -14.41 -2.04 -18.32
C ILE A 261 -15.02 -1.80 -19.70
N LYS A 262 -16.10 -2.51 -20.06
CA LYS A 262 -16.86 -2.32 -21.30
C LYS A 262 -17.95 -1.28 -21.11
N TYR A 263 -18.51 -1.20 -19.89
CA TYR A 263 -19.54 -0.23 -19.55
C TYR A 263 -19.00 1.21 -19.47
N GLY A 264 -17.80 1.39 -18.94
CA GLY A 264 -17.18 2.72 -18.83
C GLY A 264 -15.66 2.64 -18.69
N HIS A 265 -14.99 3.56 -19.39
CA HIS A 265 -13.55 3.76 -19.34
C HIS A 265 -13.21 5.18 -19.76
N ASP A 266 -12.38 5.87 -18.99
CA ASP A 266 -11.82 7.17 -19.36
C ASP A 266 -10.29 7.05 -19.52
N PRO A 267 -9.73 7.24 -20.74
CA PRO A 267 -8.31 7.03 -21.00
C PRO A 267 -7.37 8.06 -20.35
N LYS A 268 -7.91 9.19 -19.84
CA LYS A 268 -7.13 10.18 -19.10
C LYS A 268 -7.06 9.86 -17.61
N LEU A 269 -8.18 9.43 -17.04
CA LEU A 269 -8.33 9.14 -15.61
C LEU A 269 -7.94 7.71 -15.26
N GLU A 270 -8.49 6.73 -16.01
CA GLU A 270 -8.24 5.30 -15.77
C GLU A 270 -6.98 4.84 -16.49
N ARG A 271 -5.84 5.12 -15.86
CA ARG A 271 -4.52 4.91 -16.45
C ARG A 271 -3.98 3.50 -16.26
N SER A 272 -4.50 2.77 -15.28
CA SER A 272 -4.05 1.42 -14.93
C SER A 272 -5.21 0.54 -14.51
N MET A 273 -4.97 -0.77 -14.50
CA MET A 273 -5.88 -1.77 -13.96
C MET A 273 -5.16 -2.59 -12.90
N GLU A 274 -5.82 -2.85 -11.79
CA GLU A 274 -5.33 -3.73 -10.76
C GLU A 274 -5.66 -5.16 -11.13
N ILE A 275 -4.65 -5.88 -11.61
CA ILE A 275 -4.83 -7.24 -12.11
C ILE A 275 -4.57 -8.31 -11.07
N HIS A 276 -4.05 -7.93 -9.90
CA HIS A 276 -3.80 -8.86 -8.81
C HIS A 276 -3.97 -8.19 -7.45
N SER A 277 -4.66 -8.90 -6.57
CA SER A 277 -4.82 -8.56 -5.15
C SER A 277 -5.01 -9.83 -4.32
N ALA A 278 -5.32 -9.68 -3.01
CA ALA A 278 -5.70 -10.82 -2.17
C ALA A 278 -7.00 -11.53 -2.61
N TRP A 279 -7.77 -10.92 -3.51
CA TRP A 279 -8.95 -11.56 -4.14
C TRP A 279 -8.57 -12.55 -5.23
N GLY A 280 -7.41 -12.39 -5.88
CA GLY A 280 -6.94 -13.24 -6.95
C GLY A 280 -6.19 -12.50 -8.05
N THR A 281 -5.96 -13.21 -9.18
CA THR A 281 -5.32 -12.65 -10.37
C THR A 281 -6.31 -12.54 -11.51
N PHE A 282 -6.46 -11.35 -12.08
CA PHE A 282 -7.54 -11.00 -13.02
C PHE A 282 -6.97 -10.46 -14.34
N GLU A 283 -6.10 -11.24 -14.99
CA GLU A 283 -5.48 -10.88 -16.27
C GLU A 283 -6.51 -10.59 -17.38
N TRP A 284 -7.74 -11.10 -17.23
CA TRP A 284 -8.83 -10.83 -18.15
C TRP A 284 -9.15 -9.32 -18.30
N LEU A 285 -8.89 -8.50 -17.28
CA LEU A 285 -9.02 -7.04 -17.39
C LEU A 285 -8.17 -6.49 -18.55
N LEU A 286 -6.95 -7.02 -18.73
CA LEU A 286 -6.07 -6.62 -19.83
C LEU A 286 -6.49 -7.27 -21.15
N THR A 287 -6.74 -8.59 -21.16
CA THR A 287 -7.09 -9.31 -22.39
C THR A 287 -8.41 -8.85 -22.99
N ASP A 288 -9.37 -8.40 -22.17
CA ASP A 288 -10.62 -7.79 -22.61
C ASP A 288 -10.45 -6.29 -22.95
N GLY A 289 -9.57 -5.59 -22.24
CA GLY A 289 -9.36 -4.14 -22.44
C GLY A 289 -8.57 -3.81 -23.72
N PHE A 290 -7.54 -4.59 -24.06
CA PHE A 290 -6.73 -4.32 -25.24
C PHE A 290 -7.51 -4.29 -26.54
N PRO A 291 -8.42 -5.24 -26.85
CA PRO A 291 -9.28 -5.18 -28.03
C PRO A 291 -10.21 -3.95 -28.07
N LEU A 292 -10.54 -3.39 -26.90
CA LEU A 292 -11.33 -2.16 -26.78
C LEU A 292 -10.49 -0.90 -26.97
N GLY A 293 -9.18 -1.03 -27.14
CA GLY A 293 -8.24 0.08 -27.30
C GLY A 293 -7.79 0.70 -25.98
N HIS A 294 -8.08 0.08 -24.85
CA HIS A 294 -7.60 0.54 -23.54
C HIS A 294 -6.08 0.36 -23.44
N ARG A 295 -5.37 1.43 -23.13
CA ARG A 295 -3.91 1.43 -22.95
C ARG A 295 -3.58 1.59 -21.48
N SER A 296 -3.89 0.57 -20.71
CA SER A 296 -3.71 0.57 -19.26
C SER A 296 -2.34 0.04 -18.85
N GLY A 297 -1.77 0.63 -17.82
CA GLY A 297 -0.69 0.03 -17.05
C GLY A 297 -1.22 -1.04 -16.11
N VAL A 298 -0.32 -1.72 -15.42
CA VAL A 298 -0.62 -2.76 -14.44
C VAL A 298 -0.23 -2.29 -13.06
N VAL A 299 -1.17 -2.37 -12.13
CA VAL A 299 -0.91 -2.28 -10.70
C VAL A 299 -1.31 -3.59 -10.03
N CYS A 300 -0.65 -3.90 -8.92
CA CYS A 300 -0.98 -4.99 -8.01
C CYS A 300 -0.90 -4.44 -6.59
N ASN A 301 -1.91 -4.72 -5.79
CA ASN A 301 -1.98 -4.25 -4.41
C ASN A 301 -2.53 -5.37 -3.52
N SER A 302 -2.75 -5.10 -2.24
CA SER A 302 -3.31 -6.14 -1.38
C SER A 302 -4.82 -6.23 -1.46
N ASP A 303 -5.53 -5.14 -1.62
CA ASP A 303 -6.97 -5.04 -1.30
C ASP A 303 -7.24 -5.68 0.06
N GLY A 304 -6.35 -5.36 1.00
CA GLY A 304 -6.29 -6.00 2.30
C GLY A 304 -7.23 -5.36 3.31
N HIS A 305 -7.93 -6.21 4.09
CA HIS A 305 -8.93 -5.78 5.08
C HIS A 305 -8.45 -6.01 6.52
N LYS A 306 -7.14 -6.16 6.73
CA LYS A 306 -6.55 -6.42 8.06
C LYS A 306 -5.69 -5.26 8.57
N GLY A 307 -5.82 -4.06 7.99
CA GLY A 307 -5.02 -2.89 8.40
C GLY A 307 -3.52 -3.12 8.25
N ARG A 308 -3.09 -3.96 7.31
CA ARG A 308 -1.70 -4.42 7.16
C ARG A 308 -1.24 -4.31 5.70
N PRO A 309 -1.14 -3.10 5.14
CA PRO A 309 -0.67 -2.89 3.78
C PRO A 309 0.74 -3.47 3.60
N GLY A 310 0.97 -4.08 2.44
CA GLY A 310 2.23 -4.75 2.11
C GLY A 310 2.50 -6.07 2.82
N ALA A 311 1.57 -6.57 3.64
CA ALA A 311 1.75 -7.80 4.41
C ALA A 311 0.55 -8.76 4.27
N SER A 312 0.08 -8.94 3.04
CA SER A 312 -1.03 -9.83 2.72
C SER A 312 -0.51 -11.14 2.09
N TYR A 313 -0.46 -12.20 2.87
CA TYR A 313 -0.05 -13.54 2.45
C TYR A 313 -0.91 -14.62 3.10
N PRO A 314 -0.83 -15.92 2.69
CA PRO A 314 -1.66 -16.99 3.22
C PRO A 314 -1.64 -17.02 4.75
N GLY A 315 -2.85 -17.12 5.34
CA GLY A 315 -3.07 -16.98 6.77
C GLY A 315 -3.28 -15.52 7.21
N ALA A 316 -2.73 -14.55 6.50
CA ALA A 316 -2.98 -13.13 6.71
C ALA A 316 -4.03 -12.55 5.73
N SER A 317 -4.27 -13.18 4.58
CA SER A 317 -5.29 -12.78 3.63
C SER A 317 -6.66 -13.36 3.99
N MET A 318 -7.72 -12.57 3.79
CA MET A 318 -9.11 -13.02 3.95
C MET A 318 -9.58 -13.89 2.80
N PHE A 319 -9.06 -13.69 1.59
CA PHE A 319 -9.60 -14.25 0.35
C PHE A 319 -8.74 -15.37 -0.24
N GLY A 320 -7.64 -15.73 0.44
CA GLY A 320 -6.85 -16.91 0.11
C GLY A 320 -5.73 -16.72 -0.92
N ALA A 321 -5.63 -15.55 -1.53
CA ALA A 321 -4.51 -15.18 -2.39
C ALA A 321 -3.46 -14.34 -1.63
N TYR A 322 -2.23 -14.29 -2.13
CA TYR A 322 -1.25 -13.30 -1.69
C TYR A 322 -1.68 -11.92 -2.18
N GLY A 323 -1.42 -10.88 -1.38
CA GLY A 323 -1.49 -9.52 -1.87
C GLY A 323 -0.32 -9.20 -2.80
N GLY A 324 -0.55 -8.28 -3.74
CA GLY A 324 0.49 -7.75 -4.61
C GLY A 324 1.14 -6.48 -4.06
N LEU A 325 2.20 -6.05 -4.73
CA LEU A 325 2.81 -4.73 -4.58
C LEU A 325 3.00 -4.10 -5.95
N THR A 326 2.96 -2.77 -5.99
CA THR A 326 3.31 -2.02 -7.20
C THR A 326 4.67 -1.36 -7.03
N CYS A 327 5.53 -1.54 -8.02
CA CYS A 327 6.83 -0.85 -8.14
C CYS A 327 6.69 0.36 -9.05
N PHE A 328 7.13 1.53 -8.58
CA PHE A 328 7.13 2.79 -9.33
C PHE A 328 8.56 3.18 -9.69
N TYR A 329 8.82 3.41 -10.97
CA TYR A 329 10.08 3.96 -11.44
C TYR A 329 10.00 5.49 -11.48
N ALA A 330 10.38 6.14 -10.40
CA ALA A 330 10.38 7.58 -10.26
C ALA A 330 11.81 8.15 -10.14
N LYS A 331 11.96 9.42 -10.51
CA LYS A 331 13.24 10.14 -10.32
C LYS A 331 13.48 10.44 -8.85
N GLU A 332 12.41 10.67 -8.10
CA GLU A 332 12.43 11.03 -6.69
C GLU A 332 11.21 10.42 -6.01
N LEU A 333 11.36 10.09 -4.73
CA LEU A 333 10.26 9.65 -3.89
C LEU A 333 9.50 10.88 -3.38
N THR A 334 8.75 11.51 -4.26
CA THR A 334 7.87 12.63 -3.95
C THR A 334 6.45 12.30 -4.41
N ARG A 335 5.45 12.94 -3.81
CA ARG A 335 4.06 12.75 -4.23
C ARG A 335 3.89 13.05 -5.72
N ASP A 336 4.48 14.13 -6.19
CA ASP A 336 4.46 14.51 -7.61
C ASP A 336 5.15 13.50 -8.50
N GLY A 337 6.34 13.02 -8.10
CA GLY A 337 7.11 12.02 -8.85
C GLY A 337 6.35 10.71 -9.02
N ILE A 338 5.75 10.21 -7.94
CA ILE A 338 4.95 8.97 -7.97
C ILE A 338 3.65 9.18 -8.76
N PHE A 339 2.97 10.32 -8.59
CA PHE A 339 1.73 10.61 -9.32
C PHE A 339 1.95 10.69 -10.83
N GLU A 340 3.09 11.24 -11.27
CA GLU A 340 3.48 11.22 -12.68
C GLU A 340 3.79 9.81 -13.20
N CYS A 341 4.35 8.92 -12.36
CA CYS A 341 4.52 7.51 -12.72
C CYS A 341 3.18 6.82 -12.95
N LEU A 342 2.19 7.09 -12.09
CA LEU A 342 0.82 6.59 -12.26
C LEU A 342 0.23 7.05 -13.60
N ARG A 343 0.33 8.34 -13.91
CA ARG A 343 -0.18 8.92 -15.16
C ARG A 343 0.51 8.39 -16.41
N LYS A 344 1.82 8.19 -16.33
CA LYS A 344 2.63 7.70 -17.45
C LYS A 344 2.67 6.19 -17.56
N ARG A 345 2.09 5.47 -16.62
CA ARG A 345 2.17 4.00 -16.50
C ARG A 345 3.62 3.51 -16.37
N HIS A 346 4.43 4.29 -15.64
CA HIS A 346 5.82 3.98 -15.40
C HIS A 346 5.98 3.15 -14.12
N HIS A 347 5.27 2.05 -14.09
CA HIS A 347 5.18 1.13 -12.95
C HIS A 347 4.84 -0.27 -13.44
N TYR A 348 5.00 -1.25 -12.57
CA TYR A 348 4.56 -2.63 -12.76
C TYR A 348 4.13 -3.24 -11.41
N GLY A 349 3.33 -4.31 -11.46
CA GLY A 349 2.88 -5.05 -10.30
C GLY A 349 3.55 -6.42 -10.16
N THR A 350 3.59 -6.93 -8.92
CA THR A 350 4.10 -8.28 -8.59
C THR A 350 3.11 -9.05 -7.77
#